data_63248df9ef461565caae3c5164bb636c
#
_entry.id   63248df9ef461565caae3c5164bb636c
#
_cell.length_a   1.000
_cell.length_b   1.000
_cell.length_c   1.000
_cell.angle_alpha   90.00
_cell.angle_beta   90.00
_cell.angle_gamma   90.00
#
_symmetry.space_group_name_H-M   'P 1'
#
loop_
_entity.id
_entity.type
_entity.pdbx_description
1 polymer ?
#
loop_
_entity_poly.entity_id
_entity_poly.type
_entity_poly.pdbx_seq_one_letter_code
_entity_poly.pdbx_strand_id
1 'polypeptide(L)'
;VIGSQNGKNVYLRDVARVEDSIEERAQETFNNGTKGGMIVIQKQSGANSVNIAKKVHQKLPEIQASLPSDVKLDVIMDTSTNILNTIDSLKETIMITFIIVMLVVFVFLGRWRATFIIILTIPISLIASFAYLLASGNTLNIISLSSLSIAIGMVVDDAIVVLENVTTHIERGSQPKQAAVHATNEVAISVIASTLTMLAVFLPLTMVTGMAGILFKQLGWIVSIIMIVSTVGALTLT
;
A
#
# COMPACT_ATOMS: atom_id res chain seq x y z
N VAL A 1 -13.29 -21.32 -52.65
CA VAL A 1 -12.52 -22.38 -53.29
C VAL A 1 -11.31 -22.68 -52.42
N ILE A 2 -11.15 -23.93 -51.99
CA ILE A 2 -10.02 -24.37 -51.14
C ILE A 2 -8.92 -24.96 -52.03
N GLY A 3 -9.30 -25.54 -53.17
CA GLY A 3 -8.38 -26.18 -54.13
C GLY A 3 -9.08 -26.65 -55.39
N SER A 4 -8.34 -27.22 -56.30
CA SER A 4 -8.88 -27.85 -57.50
C SER A 4 -8.39 -29.30 -57.58
N GLN A 5 -9.28 -30.24 -57.74
CA GLN A 5 -8.98 -31.65 -57.92
C GLN A 5 -9.62 -32.13 -59.22
N ASN A 6 -8.82 -32.74 -60.14
CA ASN A 6 -9.27 -33.19 -61.45
C ASN A 6 -10.01 -32.10 -62.29
N GLY A 7 -9.57 -30.87 -62.25
CA GLY A 7 -10.13 -29.75 -62.99
C GLY A 7 -11.47 -29.20 -62.42
N LYS A 8 -11.93 -29.71 -61.28
CA LYS A 8 -13.12 -29.17 -60.56
C LYS A 8 -12.69 -28.40 -59.33
N ASN A 9 -13.30 -27.22 -59.12
CA ASN A 9 -13.08 -26.45 -57.93
C ASN A 9 -13.75 -27.12 -56.73
N VAL A 10 -12.99 -27.29 -55.62
CA VAL A 10 -13.47 -27.79 -54.33
C VAL A 10 -13.77 -26.58 -53.48
N TYR A 11 -15.00 -26.47 -52.99
CA TYR A 11 -15.44 -25.40 -52.10
C TYR A 11 -15.40 -25.89 -50.65
N LEU A 12 -15.30 -24.95 -49.70
CA LEU A 12 -15.31 -25.28 -48.29
C LEU A 12 -16.54 -26.08 -47.88
N ARG A 13 -17.70 -25.76 -48.44
CA ARG A 13 -18.97 -26.48 -48.21
C ARG A 13 -18.98 -27.93 -48.65
N ASP A 14 -18.03 -28.32 -49.53
CA ASP A 14 -17.98 -29.68 -50.04
C ASP A 14 -17.18 -30.62 -49.12
N VAL A 15 -16.38 -30.04 -48.21
CA VAL A 15 -15.48 -30.78 -47.32
C VAL A 15 -15.71 -30.47 -45.82
N ALA A 16 -16.47 -29.39 -45.51
CA ALA A 16 -16.73 -28.98 -44.15
C ALA A 16 -18.13 -28.37 -44.04
N ARG A 17 -18.74 -28.54 -42.90
CA ARG A 17 -19.97 -27.85 -42.53
C ARG A 17 -19.61 -26.52 -41.84
N VAL A 18 -20.03 -25.41 -42.43
CA VAL A 18 -19.81 -24.07 -41.87
C VAL A 18 -21.08 -23.67 -41.16
N GLU A 19 -21.00 -23.51 -39.87
CA GLU A 19 -22.09 -23.03 -39.02
C GLU A 19 -21.68 -21.72 -38.39
N ASP A 20 -22.61 -20.78 -38.28
CA ASP A 20 -22.46 -19.59 -37.44
C ASP A 20 -22.78 -20.02 -36.01
N SER A 21 -21.75 -20.23 -35.23
CA SER A 21 -21.84 -20.76 -33.88
C SER A 21 -20.78 -20.13 -32.98
N ILE A 22 -20.94 -20.33 -31.71
CA ILE A 22 -19.97 -19.87 -30.68
C ILE A 22 -18.91 -20.99 -30.55
N GLU A 23 -17.62 -20.61 -30.50
CA GLU A 23 -16.51 -21.50 -30.17
C GLU A 23 -16.80 -22.32 -28.90
N GLU A 24 -16.27 -23.54 -28.81
CA GLU A 24 -16.52 -24.44 -27.68
C GLU A 24 -16.36 -23.66 -26.35
N ARG A 25 -17.40 -23.69 -25.55
CA ARG A 25 -17.42 -22.98 -24.26
C ARG A 25 -16.46 -23.65 -23.28
N ALA A 26 -15.30 -23.07 -23.10
CA ALA A 26 -14.33 -23.52 -22.10
C ALA A 26 -14.80 -23.25 -20.65
N GLN A 27 -15.69 -22.27 -20.47
CA GLN A 27 -16.19 -21.88 -19.14
C GLN A 27 -17.65 -21.43 -19.22
N GLU A 28 -18.45 -21.82 -18.23
CA GLU A 28 -19.80 -21.32 -18.01
C GLU A 28 -19.80 -20.52 -16.71
N THR A 29 -20.41 -19.32 -16.75
CA THR A 29 -20.53 -18.44 -15.59
C THR A 29 -21.98 -18.38 -15.14
N PHE A 30 -22.22 -18.57 -13.85
CA PHE A 30 -23.52 -18.43 -13.23
C PHE A 30 -23.45 -17.35 -12.15
N ASN A 31 -24.42 -16.45 -12.15
CA ASN A 31 -24.64 -15.48 -11.10
C ASN A 31 -25.99 -15.78 -10.44
N ASN A 32 -25.99 -16.13 -9.14
CA ASN A 32 -27.17 -16.53 -8.38
C ASN A 32 -28.06 -17.57 -9.10
N GLY A 33 -27.44 -18.56 -9.75
CA GLY A 33 -28.16 -19.61 -10.49
C GLY A 33 -28.60 -19.23 -11.90
N THR A 34 -28.43 -17.98 -12.32
CA THR A 34 -28.73 -17.51 -13.67
C THR A 34 -27.47 -17.56 -14.53
N LYS A 35 -27.60 -18.12 -15.75
CA LYS A 35 -26.50 -18.17 -16.71
C LYS A 35 -26.19 -16.78 -17.22
N GLY A 36 -24.90 -16.43 -17.22
CA GLY A 36 -24.43 -15.12 -17.65
C GLY A 36 -23.03 -15.13 -18.22
N GLY A 37 -22.53 -13.97 -18.58
CA GLY A 37 -21.15 -13.74 -18.99
C GLY A 37 -20.39 -12.95 -17.92
N MET A 38 -19.08 -13.16 -17.78
CA MET A 38 -18.21 -12.37 -16.92
C MET A 38 -17.26 -11.55 -17.78
N ILE A 39 -17.26 -10.23 -17.56
CA ILE A 39 -16.31 -9.31 -18.19
C ILE A 39 -15.28 -8.94 -17.14
N VAL A 40 -14.02 -9.22 -17.42
CA VAL A 40 -12.89 -8.89 -16.55
C VAL A 40 -12.13 -7.71 -17.15
N ILE A 41 -12.12 -6.59 -16.43
CA ILE A 41 -11.37 -5.40 -16.81
C ILE A 41 -10.04 -5.40 -16.07
N GLN A 42 -8.94 -5.56 -16.80
CA GLN A 42 -7.60 -5.55 -16.25
C GLN A 42 -6.91 -4.22 -16.56
N LYS A 43 -6.27 -3.64 -15.53
CA LYS A 43 -5.46 -2.45 -15.74
C LYS A 43 -4.12 -2.78 -16.40
N GLN A 44 -3.60 -1.88 -17.22
CA GLN A 44 -2.21 -1.94 -17.66
C GLN A 44 -1.25 -1.65 -16.51
N SER A 45 -0.01 -2.15 -16.63
CA SER A 45 1.03 -1.85 -15.65
C SER A 45 1.22 -0.33 -15.50
N GLY A 46 1.35 0.14 -14.26
CA GLY A 46 1.47 1.57 -13.94
C GLY A 46 0.17 2.37 -13.95
N ALA A 47 -0.96 1.83 -14.42
CA ALA A 47 -2.23 2.54 -14.45
C ALA A 47 -2.89 2.60 -13.05
N ASN A 48 -3.62 3.69 -12.78
CA ASN A 48 -4.32 3.91 -11.51
C ASN A 48 -5.67 3.17 -11.50
N SER A 49 -5.77 2.14 -10.65
CA SER A 49 -6.96 1.28 -10.53
C SER A 49 -8.21 2.06 -10.11
N VAL A 50 -8.08 3.01 -9.18
CA VAL A 50 -9.21 3.79 -8.67
C VAL A 50 -9.80 4.68 -9.76
N ASN A 51 -8.93 5.34 -10.56
CA ASN A 51 -9.40 6.17 -11.66
C ASN A 51 -10.06 5.35 -12.77
N ILE A 52 -9.55 4.15 -13.04
CA ILE A 52 -10.16 3.24 -14.03
C ILE A 52 -11.53 2.79 -13.54
N ALA A 53 -11.63 2.30 -12.32
CA ALA A 53 -12.89 1.86 -11.73
C ALA A 53 -13.93 2.99 -11.74
N LYS A 54 -13.54 4.21 -11.33
CA LYS A 54 -14.43 5.37 -11.38
C LYS A 54 -14.96 5.63 -12.79
N LYS A 55 -14.12 5.56 -13.81
CA LYS A 55 -14.54 5.72 -15.22
C LYS A 55 -15.47 4.60 -15.68
N VAL A 56 -15.20 3.38 -15.25
CA VAL A 56 -16.04 2.21 -15.55
C VAL A 56 -17.43 2.41 -14.91
N HIS A 57 -17.48 2.72 -13.62
CA HIS A 57 -18.74 3.01 -12.92
C HIS A 57 -19.55 4.14 -13.56
N GLN A 58 -18.90 5.19 -14.03
CA GLN A 58 -19.56 6.28 -14.76
C GLN A 58 -20.17 5.83 -16.09
N LYS A 59 -19.54 4.86 -16.78
CA LYS A 59 -19.99 4.35 -18.06
C LYS A 59 -21.02 3.19 -17.95
N LEU A 60 -21.08 2.51 -16.81
CA LEU A 60 -21.99 1.39 -16.62
C LEU A 60 -23.47 1.72 -16.94
N PRO A 61 -24.04 2.86 -16.50
CA PRO A 61 -25.42 3.19 -16.83
C PRO A 61 -25.64 3.41 -18.34
N GLU A 62 -24.66 4.00 -19.03
CA GLU A 62 -24.70 4.23 -20.47
C GLU A 62 -24.66 2.90 -21.23
N ILE A 63 -23.79 1.98 -20.81
CA ILE A 63 -23.70 0.64 -21.38
C ILE A 63 -24.97 -0.15 -21.09
N GLN A 64 -25.50 -0.11 -19.86
CA GLN A 64 -26.75 -0.78 -19.50
C GLN A 64 -27.92 -0.31 -20.35
N ALA A 65 -27.98 1.00 -20.67
CA ALA A 65 -29.04 1.56 -21.51
C ALA A 65 -28.94 1.11 -22.99
N SER A 66 -27.75 0.69 -23.44
CA SER A 66 -27.54 0.18 -24.79
C SER A 66 -27.79 -1.32 -24.95
N LEU A 67 -27.96 -2.05 -23.84
CA LEU A 67 -28.19 -3.48 -23.84
C LEU A 67 -29.69 -3.82 -23.93
N PRO A 68 -30.04 -5.02 -24.43
CA PRO A 68 -31.40 -5.53 -24.38
C PRO A 68 -31.96 -5.54 -22.94
N SER A 69 -33.24 -5.37 -22.79
CA SER A 69 -33.92 -5.24 -21.49
C SER A 69 -33.81 -6.48 -20.56
N ASP A 70 -33.51 -7.63 -21.12
CA ASP A 70 -33.28 -8.91 -20.45
C ASP A 70 -31.84 -9.09 -19.94
N VAL A 71 -30.91 -8.19 -20.30
CA VAL A 71 -29.50 -8.23 -19.88
C VAL A 71 -29.28 -7.20 -18.77
N LYS A 72 -28.80 -7.66 -17.60
CA LYS A 72 -28.39 -6.80 -16.49
C LYS A 72 -26.88 -6.87 -16.29
N LEU A 73 -26.27 -5.72 -16.04
CA LEU A 73 -24.86 -5.60 -15.67
C LEU A 73 -24.76 -5.37 -14.15
N ASP A 74 -24.09 -6.28 -13.47
CA ASP A 74 -23.79 -6.17 -12.05
C ASP A 74 -22.29 -6.21 -11.82
N VAL A 75 -21.79 -5.37 -10.93
CA VAL A 75 -20.38 -5.38 -10.52
C VAL A 75 -20.20 -6.44 -9.45
N ILE A 76 -19.54 -7.54 -9.81
CA ILE A 76 -19.29 -8.67 -8.90
C ILE A 76 -18.11 -8.38 -7.97
N MET A 77 -17.06 -7.76 -8.50
CA MET A 77 -15.82 -7.47 -7.74
C MET A 77 -15.24 -6.14 -8.20
N ASP A 78 -14.97 -5.26 -7.25
CA ASP A 78 -14.25 -4.01 -7.46
C ASP A 78 -13.08 -3.91 -6.48
N THR A 79 -11.88 -4.14 -7.00
CA THR A 79 -10.64 -4.05 -6.20
C THR A 79 -10.29 -2.62 -5.80
N SER A 80 -10.86 -1.60 -6.46
CA SER A 80 -10.62 -0.20 -6.11
C SER A 80 -11.26 0.18 -4.78
N THR A 81 -12.39 -0.44 -4.44
CA THR A 81 -13.06 -0.23 -3.15
C THR A 81 -12.15 -0.65 -1.99
N ASN A 82 -11.45 -1.77 -2.13
CA ASN A 82 -10.49 -2.22 -1.10
C ASN A 82 -9.34 -1.23 -0.93
N ILE A 83 -8.85 -0.63 -2.02
CA ILE A 83 -7.79 0.41 -1.96
C ILE A 83 -8.33 1.65 -1.23
N LEU A 84 -9.52 2.12 -1.56
CA LEU A 84 -10.14 3.28 -0.91
C LEU A 84 -10.37 3.02 0.58
N ASN A 85 -10.93 1.87 0.94
CA ASN A 85 -11.14 1.49 2.34
C ASN A 85 -9.81 1.43 3.11
N THR A 86 -8.74 0.93 2.48
CA THR A 86 -7.41 0.89 3.10
C THR A 86 -6.83 2.29 3.29
N ILE A 87 -7.06 3.22 2.34
CA ILE A 87 -6.65 4.63 2.49
C ILE A 87 -7.40 5.29 3.64
N ASP A 88 -8.70 5.05 3.78
CA ASP A 88 -9.49 5.61 4.88
C ASP A 88 -9.07 5.00 6.22
N SER A 89 -8.82 3.69 6.29
CA SER A 89 -8.24 3.04 7.48
C SER A 89 -6.86 3.60 7.82
N LEU A 90 -6.02 3.92 6.82
CA LEU A 90 -4.73 4.56 7.05
C LEU A 90 -4.89 5.95 7.66
N LYS A 91 -5.81 6.77 7.15
CA LYS A 91 -6.12 8.09 7.73
C LYS A 91 -6.58 7.97 9.18
N GLU A 92 -7.49 7.04 9.45
CA GLU A 92 -8.00 6.77 10.80
C GLU A 92 -6.86 6.32 11.72
N THR A 93 -6.01 5.40 11.28
CA THR A 93 -4.83 4.93 12.02
C THR A 93 -3.88 6.10 12.34
N ILE A 94 -3.59 6.97 11.37
CA ILE A 94 -2.75 8.16 11.58
C ILE A 94 -3.38 9.06 12.65
N MET A 95 -4.66 9.35 12.56
CA MET A 95 -5.36 10.22 13.51
C MET A 95 -5.39 9.65 14.93
N ILE A 96 -5.72 8.37 15.05
CA ILE A 96 -5.76 7.67 16.34
C ILE A 96 -4.35 7.62 16.96
N THR A 97 -3.35 7.23 16.18
CA THR A 97 -1.94 7.17 16.63
C THR A 97 -1.47 8.55 17.07
N PHE A 98 -1.78 9.60 16.31
CA PHE A 98 -1.45 10.97 16.63
C PHE A 98 -2.05 11.38 17.99
N ILE A 99 -3.32 11.10 18.24
CA ILE A 99 -4.02 11.44 19.48
C ILE A 99 -3.43 10.65 20.66
N ILE A 100 -3.24 9.34 20.50
CA ILE A 100 -2.69 8.47 21.55
C ILE A 100 -1.27 8.88 21.91
N VAL A 101 -0.40 9.07 20.91
CA VAL A 101 0.98 9.51 21.12
C VAL A 101 1.02 10.87 21.80
N MET A 102 0.21 11.83 21.33
CA MET A 102 0.10 13.15 21.97
C MET A 102 -0.26 13.03 23.45
N LEU A 103 -1.26 12.20 23.78
CA LEU A 103 -1.71 12.00 25.14
C LEU A 103 -0.62 11.33 25.99
N VAL A 104 -0.05 10.23 25.52
CA VAL A 104 0.99 9.49 26.24
C VAL A 104 2.21 10.36 26.48
N VAL A 105 2.76 10.95 25.44
CA VAL A 105 3.95 11.82 25.53
C VAL A 105 3.68 13.02 26.44
N PHE A 106 2.50 13.64 26.35
CA PHE A 106 2.14 14.75 27.21
C PHE A 106 2.03 14.34 28.67
N VAL A 107 1.45 13.18 28.97
CA VAL A 107 1.34 12.65 30.33
C VAL A 107 2.72 12.34 30.93
N PHE A 108 3.62 11.74 30.14
CA PHE A 108 4.93 11.32 30.62
C PHE A 108 5.95 12.47 30.69
N LEU A 109 6.02 13.29 29.65
CA LEU A 109 7.01 14.37 29.57
C LEU A 109 6.51 15.71 30.14
N GLY A 110 5.19 15.93 30.23
CA GLY A 110 4.60 17.16 30.76
C GLY A 110 4.94 18.44 29.98
N ARG A 111 5.53 18.32 28.79
CA ARG A 111 6.09 19.41 27.99
C ARG A 111 5.49 19.46 26.59
N TRP A 112 4.66 20.44 26.33
CA TRP A 112 4.00 20.62 25.04
C TRP A 112 4.94 20.69 23.83
N ARG A 113 6.09 21.38 24.00
CA ARG A 113 7.09 21.51 22.92
C ARG A 113 7.70 20.16 22.53
N ALA A 114 8.03 19.34 23.52
CA ALA A 114 8.56 18.00 23.34
C ALA A 114 7.56 17.10 22.57
N THR A 115 6.31 17.13 23.01
CA THR A 115 5.22 16.40 22.35
C THR A 115 5.09 16.78 20.87
N PHE A 116 5.17 18.08 20.55
CA PHE A 116 5.05 18.55 19.17
C PHE A 116 6.20 18.07 18.27
N ILE A 117 7.42 17.99 18.78
CA ILE A 117 8.59 17.48 18.04
C ILE A 117 8.38 16.00 17.66
N ILE A 118 8.00 15.16 18.63
CA ILE A 118 7.74 13.74 18.38
C ILE A 118 6.65 13.57 17.33
N ILE A 119 5.55 14.30 17.45
CA ILE A 119 4.43 14.21 16.53
C ILE A 119 4.85 14.56 15.10
N LEU A 120 5.79 15.50 14.93
CA LEU A 120 6.28 15.90 13.61
C LEU A 120 7.08 14.79 12.90
N THR A 121 7.67 13.85 13.63
CA THR A 121 8.41 12.73 13.03
C THR A 121 7.49 11.81 12.21
N ILE A 122 6.22 11.66 12.58
CA ILE A 122 5.24 10.82 11.87
C ILE A 122 5.06 11.28 10.42
N PRO A 123 4.63 12.54 10.14
CA PRO A 123 4.44 12.99 8.77
C PRO A 123 5.75 13.02 7.97
N ILE A 124 6.88 13.31 8.58
CA ILE A 124 8.19 13.29 7.90
C ILE A 124 8.51 11.87 7.40
N SER A 125 8.36 10.87 8.26
CA SER A 125 8.60 9.47 7.92
C SER A 125 7.62 8.95 6.86
N LEU A 126 6.37 9.38 6.90
CA LEU A 126 5.38 9.07 5.86
C LEU A 126 5.75 9.70 4.50
N ILE A 127 6.13 10.96 4.48
CA ILE A 127 6.56 11.65 3.24
C ILE A 127 7.78 10.94 2.65
N ALA A 128 8.75 10.55 3.46
CA ALA A 128 9.92 9.80 3.01
C ALA A 128 9.53 8.43 2.41
N SER A 129 8.53 7.76 3.00
CA SER A 129 8.02 6.49 2.48
C SER A 129 7.33 6.63 1.14
N PHE A 130 6.51 7.66 0.98
CA PHE A 130 5.88 7.97 -0.31
C PHE A 130 6.92 8.36 -1.37
N ALA A 131 7.94 9.12 -1.00
CA ALA A 131 9.05 9.45 -1.89
C ALA A 131 9.80 8.18 -2.34
N TYR A 132 10.04 7.24 -1.43
CA TYR A 132 10.62 5.94 -1.78
C TYR A 132 9.72 5.14 -2.73
N LEU A 133 8.42 5.03 -2.44
CA LEU A 133 7.48 4.32 -3.32
C LEU A 133 7.48 4.89 -4.74
N LEU A 134 7.52 6.22 -4.84
CA LEU A 134 7.61 6.91 -6.13
C LEU A 134 8.94 6.62 -6.84
N ALA A 135 10.07 6.71 -6.13
CA ALA A 135 11.41 6.49 -6.68
C ALA A 135 11.64 5.03 -7.12
N SER A 136 11.06 4.07 -6.39
CA SER A 136 11.15 2.64 -6.69
C SER A 136 10.19 2.17 -7.80
N GLY A 137 9.34 3.07 -8.33
CA GLY A 137 8.32 2.71 -9.32
C GLY A 137 7.19 1.82 -8.78
N ASN A 138 7.10 1.67 -7.46
CA ASN A 138 6.03 0.93 -6.83
C ASN A 138 4.74 1.74 -6.80
N THR A 139 3.62 1.06 -6.99
CA THR A 139 2.30 1.68 -6.91
C THR A 139 1.71 1.54 -5.51
N LEU A 140 0.88 2.51 -5.12
CA LEU A 140 0.06 2.38 -3.92
C LEU A 140 -0.93 1.22 -4.12
N ASN A 141 -0.82 0.23 -3.25
CA ASN A 141 -1.69 -0.93 -3.19
C ASN A 141 -2.01 -1.25 -1.72
N ILE A 142 -2.85 -2.25 -1.50
CA ILE A 142 -3.27 -2.66 -0.16
C ILE A 142 -2.06 -2.99 0.72
N ILE A 143 -1.03 -3.64 0.16
CA ILE A 143 0.15 -4.07 0.91
C ILE A 143 1.01 -2.89 1.31
N SER A 144 1.28 -1.94 0.38
CA SER A 144 2.06 -0.74 0.69
C SER A 144 1.36 0.12 1.74
N LEU A 145 0.04 0.28 1.65
CA LEU A 145 -0.75 1.05 2.62
C LEU A 145 -0.81 0.34 3.99
N SER A 146 -0.96 -0.98 4.02
CA SER A 146 -0.89 -1.76 5.27
C SER A 146 0.50 -1.71 5.90
N SER A 147 1.57 -1.77 5.09
CA SER A 147 2.95 -1.61 5.57
C SER A 147 3.18 -0.24 6.20
N LEU A 148 2.64 0.81 5.60
CA LEU A 148 2.66 2.17 6.17
C LEU A 148 1.93 2.22 7.52
N SER A 149 0.75 1.61 7.63
CA SER A 149 -0.02 1.56 8.88
C SER A 149 0.75 0.86 10.01
N ILE A 150 1.42 -0.26 9.71
CA ILE A 150 2.26 -0.97 10.67
C ILE A 150 3.46 -0.12 11.09
N ALA A 151 4.13 0.50 10.13
CA ALA A 151 5.33 1.29 10.38
C ALA A 151 5.06 2.57 11.19
N ILE A 152 3.90 3.21 11.03
CA ILE A 152 3.52 4.40 11.80
C ILE A 152 3.58 4.13 13.30
N GLY A 153 3.13 2.95 13.75
CA GLY A 153 3.18 2.58 15.15
C GLY A 153 4.60 2.49 15.73
N MET A 154 5.59 2.21 14.89
CA MET A 154 6.99 2.03 15.30
C MET A 154 7.84 3.31 15.17
N VAL A 155 7.40 4.29 14.35
CA VAL A 155 8.16 5.51 14.05
C VAL A 155 8.44 6.36 15.28
N VAL A 156 7.56 6.32 16.25
CA VAL A 156 7.58 7.25 17.40
C VAL A 156 8.55 6.78 18.48
N ASP A 157 8.83 5.49 18.58
CA ASP A 157 9.57 4.89 19.68
C ASP A 157 10.98 5.46 19.82
N ASP A 158 11.74 5.58 18.74
CA ASP A 158 13.09 6.14 18.74
C ASP A 158 13.09 7.62 19.21
N ALA A 159 12.14 8.41 18.73
CA ALA A 159 12.03 9.82 19.09
C ALA A 159 11.63 10.02 20.57
N ILE A 160 10.80 9.13 21.13
CA ILE A 160 10.44 9.17 22.55
C ILE A 160 11.68 8.94 23.41
N VAL A 161 12.48 7.90 23.12
CA VAL A 161 13.68 7.55 23.88
C VAL A 161 14.67 8.72 23.90
N VAL A 162 14.95 9.32 22.74
CA VAL A 162 15.87 10.47 22.65
C VAL A 162 15.33 11.65 23.45
N LEU A 163 14.07 12.00 23.26
CA LEU A 163 13.51 13.20 23.88
C LEU A 163 13.33 13.05 25.39
N GLU A 164 13.01 11.85 25.87
CA GLU A 164 12.97 11.55 27.30
C GLU A 164 14.34 11.77 27.95
N ASN A 165 15.42 11.29 27.34
CA ASN A 165 16.77 11.49 27.86
C ASN A 165 17.17 12.97 27.84
N VAL A 166 16.87 13.69 26.75
CA VAL A 166 17.10 15.16 26.67
C VAL A 166 16.34 15.89 27.76
N THR A 167 15.09 15.53 28.01
CA THR A 167 14.25 16.14 29.04
C THR A 167 14.82 15.89 30.43
N THR A 168 15.26 14.67 30.70
CA THR A 168 15.91 14.30 31.97
C THR A 168 17.17 15.11 32.22
N HIS A 169 18.02 15.35 31.21
CA HIS A 169 19.22 16.19 31.33
C HIS A 169 18.85 17.66 31.63
N ILE A 170 17.80 18.20 31.00
CA ILE A 170 17.32 19.54 31.25
C ILE A 170 16.80 19.66 32.69
N GLU A 171 16.07 18.68 33.22
CA GLU A 171 15.56 18.64 34.59
C GLU A 171 16.67 18.55 35.63
N ARG A 172 17.80 17.94 35.28
CA ARG A 172 19.03 17.92 36.10
C ARG A 172 19.83 19.23 36.05
N GLY A 173 19.33 20.26 35.36
CA GLY A 173 19.93 21.61 35.33
C GLY A 173 20.86 21.85 34.13
N SER A 174 20.95 20.97 33.16
CA SER A 174 21.73 21.21 31.95
C SER A 174 21.08 22.25 31.06
N GLN A 175 21.88 23.09 30.41
CA GLN A 175 21.37 24.01 29.40
C GLN A 175 20.73 23.24 28.22
N PRO A 176 19.59 23.67 27.65
CA PRO A 176 18.86 22.93 26.65
C PRO A 176 19.72 22.47 25.45
N LYS A 177 20.60 23.35 24.96
CA LYS A 177 21.50 23.04 23.82
C LYS A 177 22.54 21.97 24.16
N GLN A 178 23.09 22.00 25.37
CA GLN A 178 24.04 21.00 25.84
C GLN A 178 23.33 19.68 26.15
N ALA A 179 22.17 19.75 26.77
CA ALA A 179 21.34 18.59 27.05
C ALA A 179 20.98 17.85 25.76
N ALA A 180 20.56 18.55 24.70
CA ALA A 180 20.25 17.94 23.41
C ALA A 180 21.44 17.14 22.84
N VAL A 181 22.63 17.73 22.83
CA VAL A 181 23.81 17.05 22.26
C VAL A 181 24.28 15.88 23.14
N HIS A 182 24.40 16.07 24.45
CA HIS A 182 24.90 15.04 25.35
C HIS A 182 23.91 13.87 25.50
N ALA A 183 22.64 14.16 25.73
CA ALA A 183 21.62 13.15 25.91
C ALA A 183 21.39 12.33 24.63
N THR A 184 21.40 12.97 23.47
CA THR A 184 21.27 12.25 22.20
C THR A 184 22.47 11.32 21.95
N ASN A 185 23.70 11.78 22.21
CA ASN A 185 24.89 10.93 22.06
C ASN A 185 24.88 9.73 23.03
N GLU A 186 24.38 9.91 24.24
CA GLU A 186 24.28 8.86 25.25
C GLU A 186 23.37 7.71 24.80
N VAL A 187 22.23 8.01 24.19
CA VAL A 187 21.26 7.00 23.74
C VAL A 187 21.40 6.59 22.27
N ALA A 188 22.22 7.27 21.48
CA ALA A 188 22.37 7.04 20.05
C ALA A 188 22.68 5.58 19.71
N ILE A 189 23.61 4.96 20.44
CA ILE A 189 23.99 3.56 20.22
C ILE A 189 22.80 2.64 20.49
N SER A 190 22.03 2.89 21.54
CA SER A 190 20.84 2.08 21.88
C SER A 190 19.74 2.21 20.82
N VAL A 191 19.49 3.41 20.34
CA VAL A 191 18.52 3.72 19.28
C VAL A 191 18.93 3.05 17.96
N ILE A 192 20.21 3.17 17.56
CA ILE A 192 20.74 2.49 16.38
C ILE A 192 20.64 0.96 16.51
N ALA A 193 20.96 0.42 17.68
CA ALA A 193 20.87 -1.02 17.93
C ALA A 193 19.42 -1.52 17.84
N SER A 194 18.46 -0.77 18.37
CA SER A 194 17.02 -1.06 18.24
C SER A 194 16.60 -1.10 16.77
N THR A 195 16.96 -0.07 16.00
CA THR A 195 16.67 -0.02 14.56
C THR A 195 17.32 -1.17 13.79
N LEU A 196 18.59 -1.51 14.08
CA LEU A 196 19.26 -2.64 13.45
C LEU A 196 18.56 -3.96 13.77
N THR A 197 18.04 -4.12 14.98
CA THR A 197 17.25 -5.30 15.37
C THR A 197 15.96 -5.39 14.55
N MET A 198 15.25 -4.28 14.36
CA MET A 198 14.07 -4.23 13.50
C MET A 198 14.41 -4.53 12.04
N LEU A 199 15.50 -3.96 11.52
CA LEU A 199 15.97 -4.25 10.17
C LEU A 199 16.35 -5.73 10.00
N ALA A 200 16.96 -6.36 11.01
CA ALA A 200 17.26 -7.79 10.99
C ALA A 200 16.01 -8.67 10.89
N VAL A 201 14.85 -8.19 11.32
CA VAL A 201 13.56 -8.89 11.17
C VAL A 201 12.95 -8.62 9.79
N PHE A 202 12.93 -7.38 9.32
CA PHE A 202 12.20 -6.99 8.12
C PHE A 202 13.00 -7.20 6.81
N LEU A 203 14.32 -7.05 6.81
CA LEU A 203 15.16 -7.26 5.62
C LEU A 203 15.10 -8.68 5.07
N PRO A 204 15.11 -9.76 5.87
CA PRO A 204 14.96 -11.11 5.36
C PRO A 204 13.65 -11.36 4.63
N LEU A 205 12.57 -10.64 4.97
CA LEU A 205 11.31 -10.73 4.24
C LEU A 205 11.44 -10.32 2.78
N THR A 206 12.42 -9.45 2.46
CA THR A 206 12.69 -9.04 1.08
C THR A 206 13.32 -10.15 0.22
N MET A 207 13.86 -11.19 0.86
CA MET A 207 14.51 -12.33 0.19
C MET A 207 13.55 -13.50 -0.06
N VAL A 208 12.33 -13.44 0.47
CA VAL A 208 11.31 -14.47 0.23
C VAL A 208 10.98 -14.53 -1.25
N THR A 209 10.91 -15.73 -1.81
CA THR A 209 10.61 -15.99 -3.22
C THR A 209 9.17 -16.48 -3.42
N GLY A 210 8.73 -16.53 -4.69
CA GLY A 210 7.38 -16.98 -5.04
C GLY A 210 6.31 -15.89 -4.84
N MET A 211 5.05 -16.29 -4.84
CA MET A 211 3.91 -15.37 -4.74
C MET A 211 3.90 -14.60 -3.40
N ALA A 212 4.23 -15.28 -2.30
CA ALA A 212 4.39 -14.64 -0.99
C ALA A 212 5.53 -13.61 -0.99
N GLY A 213 6.61 -13.87 -1.74
CA GLY A 213 7.73 -12.95 -1.86
C GLY A 213 7.36 -11.61 -2.46
N ILE A 214 6.43 -11.55 -3.41
CA ILE A 214 5.95 -10.29 -4.00
C ILE A 214 5.33 -9.41 -2.91
N LEU A 215 4.58 -10.00 -1.99
CA LEU A 215 3.91 -9.32 -0.88
C LEU A 215 4.91 -8.88 0.19
N PHE A 216 5.73 -9.80 0.67
CA PHE A 216 6.67 -9.55 1.76
C PHE A 216 7.84 -8.65 1.37
N LYS A 217 8.28 -8.70 0.12
CA LYS A 217 9.35 -7.83 -0.38
C LYS A 217 8.98 -6.36 -0.28
N GLN A 218 7.75 -6.00 -0.66
CA GLN A 218 7.27 -4.63 -0.58
C GLN A 218 7.14 -4.17 0.88
N LEU A 219 6.57 -5.02 1.74
CA LEU A 219 6.45 -4.76 3.17
C LEU A 219 7.83 -4.56 3.82
N GLY A 220 8.78 -5.48 3.58
CA GLY A 220 10.12 -5.44 4.15
C GLY A 220 10.86 -4.15 3.79
N TRP A 221 10.83 -3.72 2.52
CA TRP A 221 11.48 -2.49 2.09
C TRP A 221 10.82 -1.23 2.67
N ILE A 222 9.49 -1.12 2.64
CA ILE A 222 8.78 0.05 3.15
C ILE A 222 9.07 0.24 4.63
N VAL A 223 8.90 -0.82 5.44
CA VAL A 223 9.14 -0.73 6.89
C VAL A 223 10.60 -0.41 7.18
N SER A 224 11.55 -1.06 6.49
CA SER A 224 12.98 -0.81 6.69
C SER A 224 13.36 0.65 6.42
N ILE A 225 12.84 1.24 5.36
CA ILE A 225 13.13 2.63 5.00
C ILE A 225 12.52 3.60 6.01
N ILE A 226 11.27 3.34 6.42
CA ILE A 226 10.61 4.16 7.43
C ILE A 226 11.41 4.15 8.73
N MET A 227 11.87 2.99 9.17
CA MET A 227 12.65 2.85 10.40
C MET A 227 13.98 3.61 10.31
N ILE A 228 14.71 3.50 9.18
CA ILE A 228 15.95 4.27 8.98
C ILE A 228 15.68 5.77 9.03
N VAL A 229 14.66 6.25 8.32
CA VAL A 229 14.31 7.68 8.30
C VAL A 229 13.85 8.16 9.67
N SER A 230 13.08 7.35 10.39
CA SER A 230 12.65 7.64 11.77
C SER A 230 13.83 7.80 12.70
N THR A 231 14.78 6.86 12.66
CA THR A 231 16.00 6.90 13.49
C THR A 231 16.86 8.13 13.18
N VAL A 232 17.07 8.43 11.88
CA VAL A 232 17.76 9.67 11.49
C VAL A 232 17.01 10.89 11.99
N GLY A 233 15.68 10.92 11.86
CA GLY A 233 14.83 11.98 12.38
C GLY A 233 14.94 12.13 13.90
N ALA A 234 14.89 11.02 14.65
CA ALA A 234 15.04 11.01 16.10
C ALA A 234 16.41 11.54 16.57
N LEU A 235 17.48 11.22 15.85
CA LEU A 235 18.83 11.66 16.20
C LEU A 235 19.18 13.10 15.73
N THR A 236 18.41 13.67 14.80
CA THR A 236 18.72 14.99 14.21
C THR A 236 17.70 16.09 14.53
N LEU A 237 16.40 15.74 14.61
CA LEU A 237 15.32 16.69 14.83
C LEU A 237 14.95 16.84 16.32
N THR A 238 15.25 15.83 17.13
CA THR A 238 14.96 15.81 18.55
C THR A 238 16.12 16.36 19.36
#